data_6e48e59e51ca8a217c1bd9bcadd5e69d
#
_entry.id   6e48e59e51ca8a217c1bd9bcadd5e69d
#
_cell.length_a   1.000
_cell.length_b   1.000
_cell.length_c   1.000
_cell.angle_alpha   90.00
_cell.angle_beta   90.00
_cell.angle_gamma   90.00
#
_symmetry.space_group_name_H-M   'P 1'
#
loop_
_entity.id
_entity.type
_entity.pdbx_description
1 polymer ?
#
loop_
_entity_poly.entity_id
_entity_poly.type
_entity_poly.pdbx_seq_one_letter_code
_entity_poly.pdbx_strand_id
1 'polypeptide(L)'
;MRVSGLFLVGALAVMAVVGDGEKPARRRGSKRRIDVEQVCSRLATLIIPAAVLVCYVIFLHELTGSWTAWHQAQEKGWGRGFTTPLQTLHNTLPATHTDMWRGVYHEGAARVAMIFRFELVSVAIGLVTTIYCLLRRRWASAAWVGIQIIAFSIGHWYMSVNRAVLLWFPTAIMLAEAAAVPSKPNGLVKL
;
A
#
# COMPACT_ATOMS: atom_id res chain seq x y z
N MET A 1 11.36 -12.96 -0.15
CA MET A 1 10.21 -12.53 0.67
C MET A 1 10.32 -11.03 0.90
N ARG A 2 9.26 -10.26 0.74
CA ARG A 2 9.29 -8.79 0.91
C ARG A 2 8.75 -8.43 2.29
N VAL A 3 9.28 -7.39 2.92
CA VAL A 3 8.73 -6.78 4.17
C VAL A 3 7.26 -6.36 4.02
N SER A 4 6.77 -6.31 2.78
CA SER A 4 5.35 -6.13 2.51
C SER A 4 4.45 -7.09 3.31
N GLY A 5 4.97 -8.26 3.75
CA GLY A 5 4.25 -9.15 4.66
C GLY A 5 4.02 -8.54 6.05
N LEU A 6 4.97 -7.79 6.61
CA LEU A 6 4.80 -7.11 7.89
C LEU A 6 3.74 -6.01 7.81
N PHE A 7 3.77 -5.22 6.73
CA PHE A 7 2.78 -4.18 6.49
C PHE A 7 1.39 -4.75 6.19
N LEU A 8 1.33 -5.93 5.54
CA LEU A 8 0.10 -6.68 5.35
C LEU A 8 -0.52 -7.08 6.69
N VAL A 9 0.27 -7.66 7.60
CA VAL A 9 -0.20 -8.03 8.95
C VAL A 9 -0.70 -6.78 9.69
N GLY A 10 0.03 -5.67 9.63
CA GLY A 10 -0.41 -4.39 10.22
C GLY A 10 -1.73 -3.88 9.64
N ALA A 11 -1.88 -3.90 8.32
CA ALA A 11 -3.13 -3.49 7.67
C ALA A 11 -4.31 -4.40 8.06
N LEU A 12 -4.09 -5.72 8.08
CA LEU A 12 -5.10 -6.68 8.50
C LEU A 12 -5.47 -6.53 9.99
N ALA A 13 -4.50 -6.19 10.86
CA ALA A 13 -4.76 -5.90 12.26
C ALA A 13 -5.68 -4.68 12.41
N VAL A 14 -5.42 -3.60 11.68
CA VAL A 14 -6.32 -2.43 11.65
C VAL A 14 -7.71 -2.83 11.15
N MET A 15 -7.81 -3.62 10.09
CA MET A 15 -9.08 -4.12 9.57
C MET A 15 -9.83 -4.96 10.61
N ALA A 16 -9.13 -5.80 11.37
CA ALA A 16 -9.73 -6.63 12.41
C ALA A 16 -10.32 -5.79 13.55
N VAL A 17 -9.63 -4.72 13.96
CA VAL A 17 -10.07 -3.83 15.05
C VAL A 17 -11.17 -2.88 14.60
N VAL A 18 -11.01 -2.26 13.43
CA VAL A 18 -11.99 -1.27 12.92
C VAL A 18 -13.26 -1.94 12.45
N GLY A 19 -13.18 -3.20 12.00
CA GLY A 19 -14.31 -3.96 11.43
C GLY A 19 -14.75 -3.37 10.09
N ASP A 20 -15.57 -4.13 9.36
CA ASP A 20 -16.17 -3.64 8.11
C ASP A 20 -17.14 -2.50 8.41
N GLY A 21 -16.68 -1.27 8.23
CA GLY A 21 -17.51 -0.06 8.39
C GLY A 21 -18.70 0.02 7.42
N GLU A 22 -18.84 -0.96 6.56
CA GLU A 22 -19.87 -1.06 5.52
C GLU A 22 -21.13 -1.83 5.97
N LYS A 23 -21.65 -1.58 7.16
CA LYS A 23 -23.05 -1.94 7.37
C LYS A 23 -23.92 -0.84 6.79
N PRO A 24 -24.91 -1.20 5.93
CA PRO A 24 -25.79 -0.22 5.31
C PRO A 24 -26.44 0.66 6.37
N ALA A 25 -26.65 1.92 6.04
CA ALA A 25 -27.13 3.03 6.86
C ALA A 25 -28.53 2.84 7.52
N ARG A 26 -28.87 1.64 7.97
CA ARG A 26 -30.20 1.28 8.48
C ARG A 26 -30.18 0.78 9.93
N ARG A 27 -29.57 1.59 10.84
CA ARG A 27 -29.98 1.61 12.26
C ARG A 27 -29.28 2.80 12.95
N ARG A 28 -29.90 3.97 12.82
CA ARG A 28 -29.64 5.14 13.67
C ARG A 28 -30.05 4.75 15.09
N GLY A 29 -29.09 4.62 16.02
CA GLY A 29 -29.42 4.54 17.44
C GLY A 29 -28.67 3.52 18.30
N SER A 30 -27.93 2.56 17.75
CA SER A 30 -27.18 1.62 18.59
C SER A 30 -25.73 2.12 18.77
N LYS A 31 -25.35 2.46 20.01
CA LYS A 31 -23.93 2.67 20.38
C LYS A 31 -23.17 1.42 19.96
N ARG A 32 -22.19 1.57 19.07
CA ARG A 32 -21.30 0.50 18.59
C ARG A 32 -20.50 -0.03 19.77
N ARG A 33 -21.02 -1.04 20.46
CA ARG A 33 -20.19 -1.83 21.38
C ARG A 33 -19.21 -2.60 20.53
N ILE A 34 -17.91 -2.40 20.80
CA ILE A 34 -16.86 -3.23 20.22
C ILE A 34 -17.08 -4.62 20.80
N ASP A 35 -17.45 -5.55 19.97
CA ASP A 35 -17.55 -6.95 20.37
C ASP A 35 -16.13 -7.50 20.46
N VAL A 36 -15.65 -7.56 21.72
CA VAL A 36 -14.26 -7.98 22.02
C VAL A 36 -14.01 -9.40 21.53
N GLU A 37 -15.01 -10.28 21.61
CA GLU A 37 -14.88 -11.66 21.16
C GLU A 37 -14.68 -11.74 19.66
N GLN A 38 -15.42 -10.95 18.87
CA GLN A 38 -15.22 -10.86 17.41
C GLN A 38 -13.85 -10.28 17.06
N VAL A 39 -13.39 -9.27 17.78
CA VAL A 39 -12.05 -8.68 17.55
C VAL A 39 -10.97 -9.69 17.87
N CYS A 40 -11.05 -10.39 19.00
CA CYS A 40 -10.11 -11.44 19.36
C CYS A 40 -10.09 -12.57 18.33
N SER A 41 -11.25 -13.04 17.86
CA SER A 41 -11.33 -14.07 16.83
C SER A 41 -10.68 -13.62 15.52
N ARG A 42 -10.90 -12.38 15.08
CA ARG A 42 -10.28 -11.81 13.88
C ARG A 42 -8.76 -11.63 14.04
N LEU A 43 -8.30 -11.20 15.22
CA LEU A 43 -6.88 -11.10 15.51
C LEU A 43 -6.20 -12.48 15.57
N ALA A 44 -6.91 -13.50 16.06
CA ALA A 44 -6.40 -14.87 16.08
C ALA A 44 -6.04 -15.38 14.67
N THR A 45 -6.76 -14.96 13.63
CA THR A 45 -6.43 -15.33 12.25
C THR A 45 -5.09 -14.75 11.76
N LEU A 46 -4.58 -13.71 12.43
CA LEU A 46 -3.29 -13.10 12.12
C LEU A 46 -2.11 -13.82 12.75
N ILE A 47 -2.35 -14.74 13.69
CA ILE A 47 -1.30 -15.51 14.36
C ILE A 47 -0.50 -16.32 13.33
N ILE A 48 -1.15 -16.96 12.37
CA ILE A 48 -0.50 -17.79 11.36
C ILE A 48 0.47 -16.95 10.49
N PRO A 49 0.04 -15.87 9.81
CA PRO A 49 0.95 -15.07 9.00
C PRO A 49 2.04 -14.38 9.85
N ALA A 50 1.74 -14.00 11.11
CA ALA A 50 2.74 -13.46 12.01
C ALA A 50 3.77 -14.51 12.41
N ALA A 51 3.35 -15.73 12.74
CA ALA A 51 4.24 -16.85 13.07
C ALA A 51 5.16 -17.19 11.88
N VAL A 52 4.64 -17.21 10.65
CA VAL A 52 5.47 -17.43 9.44
C VAL A 52 6.55 -16.36 9.29
N LEU A 53 6.23 -15.10 9.58
CA LEU A 53 7.22 -14.01 9.56
C LEU A 53 8.30 -14.20 10.62
N VAL A 54 7.90 -14.53 11.84
CA VAL A 54 8.83 -14.79 12.95
C VAL A 54 9.74 -15.97 12.61
N CYS A 55 9.19 -17.09 12.17
CA CYS A 55 9.96 -18.26 11.74
C CYS A 55 10.96 -17.90 10.62
N TYR A 56 10.56 -17.06 9.68
CA TYR A 56 11.45 -16.61 8.61
C TYR A 56 12.61 -15.74 9.15
N VAL A 57 12.35 -14.86 10.10
CA VAL A 57 13.40 -14.03 10.72
C VAL A 57 14.37 -14.90 11.51
N ILE A 58 13.86 -15.87 12.28
CA ILE A 58 14.69 -16.85 13.03
C ILE A 58 15.53 -17.65 12.04
N PHE A 59 14.93 -18.19 10.97
CA PHE A 59 15.66 -18.94 9.94
C PHE A 59 16.80 -18.11 9.34
N LEU A 60 16.56 -16.84 9.01
CA LEU A 60 17.62 -15.96 8.51
C LEU A 60 18.72 -15.72 9.54
N HIS A 61 18.36 -15.55 10.80
CA HIS A 61 19.32 -15.40 11.89
C HIS A 61 20.21 -16.64 12.03
N GLU A 62 19.63 -17.83 12.05
CA GLU A 62 20.38 -19.09 12.11
C GLU A 62 21.32 -19.27 10.92
N LEU A 63 20.89 -18.83 9.73
CA LEU A 63 21.68 -18.94 8.51
C LEU A 63 22.84 -17.92 8.42
N THR A 64 22.66 -16.72 8.98
CA THR A 64 23.57 -15.58 8.75
C THR A 64 24.23 -15.02 10.01
N GLY A 65 23.77 -15.44 11.20
CA GLY A 65 24.19 -14.88 12.48
C GLY A 65 23.69 -13.44 12.73
N SER A 66 22.82 -12.89 11.87
CA SER A 66 22.39 -11.48 11.97
C SER A 66 20.86 -11.34 11.95
N TRP A 67 20.29 -10.69 12.97
CA TRP A 67 18.88 -10.32 13.00
C TRP A 67 18.48 -9.32 11.92
N THR A 68 19.44 -8.59 11.37
CA THR A 68 19.23 -7.59 10.31
C THR A 68 19.60 -8.11 8.93
N ALA A 69 19.87 -9.40 8.79
CA ALA A 69 20.30 -10.02 7.51
C ALA A 69 19.40 -9.65 6.33
N TRP A 70 18.08 -9.66 6.58
CA TRP A 70 17.13 -9.27 5.55
C TRP A 70 17.32 -7.81 5.10
N HIS A 71 17.51 -6.87 6.03
CA HIS A 71 17.73 -5.46 5.73
C HIS A 71 19.04 -5.27 4.96
N GLN A 72 20.12 -5.89 5.42
CA GLN A 72 21.44 -5.85 4.75
C GLN A 72 21.36 -6.39 3.32
N ALA A 73 20.64 -7.47 3.10
CA ALA A 73 20.43 -8.00 1.76
C ALA A 73 19.63 -7.03 0.84
N GLN A 74 18.65 -6.31 1.39
CA GLN A 74 17.91 -5.30 0.64
C GLN A 74 18.78 -4.08 0.33
N GLU A 75 19.60 -3.65 1.26
CA GLU A 75 20.52 -2.53 1.07
C GLU A 75 21.58 -2.85 0.01
N LYS A 76 22.25 -4.00 0.13
CA LYS A 76 23.30 -4.43 -0.81
C LYS A 76 22.74 -4.81 -2.19
N GLY A 77 21.59 -5.49 -2.25
CA GLY A 77 21.03 -6.01 -3.50
C GLY A 77 20.20 -4.99 -4.29
N TRP A 78 19.60 -4.01 -3.61
CA TRP A 78 18.64 -3.10 -4.23
C TRP A 78 18.85 -1.63 -3.88
N GLY A 79 19.95 -1.30 -3.17
CA GLY A 79 20.21 0.07 -2.69
C GLY A 79 19.10 0.62 -1.78
N ARG A 80 18.42 -0.26 -1.01
CA ARG A 80 17.31 0.13 -0.15
C ARG A 80 17.80 0.46 1.24
N GLY A 81 17.97 1.74 1.51
CA GLY A 81 18.14 2.28 2.87
C GLY A 81 16.84 2.90 3.38
N PHE A 82 16.70 3.04 4.70
CA PHE A 82 15.61 3.80 5.27
C PHE A 82 15.83 5.30 5.05
N THR A 83 14.83 5.98 4.50
CA THR A 83 14.85 7.42 4.26
C THR A 83 13.50 8.03 4.63
N THR A 84 13.43 9.36 4.69
CA THR A 84 12.16 10.06 4.88
C THR A 84 11.34 10.03 3.57
N PRO A 85 10.00 10.14 3.64
CA PRO A 85 9.15 10.18 2.45
C PRO A 85 9.55 11.26 1.44
N LEU A 86 9.96 12.43 1.93
CA LEU A 86 10.43 13.53 1.08
C LEU A 86 11.75 13.17 0.38
N GLN A 87 12.67 12.55 1.10
CA GLN A 87 13.94 12.10 0.53
C GLN A 87 13.72 10.99 -0.49
N THR A 88 12.80 10.05 -0.22
CA THR A 88 12.41 9.00 -1.19
C THR A 88 11.91 9.61 -2.50
N LEU A 89 11.06 10.63 -2.42
CA LEU A 89 10.59 11.35 -3.59
C LEU A 89 11.74 12.06 -4.32
N HIS A 90 12.58 12.77 -3.58
CA HIS A 90 13.74 13.49 -4.12
C HIS A 90 14.73 12.56 -4.81
N ASN A 91 14.97 11.37 -4.26
CA ASN A 91 15.82 10.36 -4.86
C ASN A 91 15.20 9.73 -6.12
N THR A 92 13.86 9.61 -6.15
CA THR A 92 13.14 8.97 -7.27
C THR A 92 13.01 9.90 -8.48
N LEU A 93 12.87 11.20 -8.28
CA LEU A 93 12.68 12.17 -9.37
C LEU A 93 13.78 12.10 -10.44
N PRO A 94 15.09 12.12 -10.11
CA PRO A 94 16.14 11.97 -11.11
C PRO A 94 16.07 10.64 -11.86
N ALA A 95 15.64 9.56 -11.19
CA ALA A 95 15.50 8.23 -11.79
C ALA A 95 14.42 8.16 -12.89
N THR A 96 13.55 9.15 -13.00
CA THR A 96 12.58 9.27 -14.09
C THR A 96 13.20 9.79 -15.40
N HIS A 97 14.44 10.25 -15.37
CA HIS A 97 15.15 10.76 -16.53
C HIS A 97 16.07 9.67 -17.12
N THR A 98 16.05 9.56 -18.44
CA THR A 98 16.83 8.56 -19.19
C THR A 98 18.35 8.75 -18.98
N ASP A 99 18.78 10.00 -18.81
CA ASP A 99 20.18 10.34 -18.71
C ASP A 99 20.86 9.71 -17.49
N MET A 100 20.14 9.56 -16.38
CA MET A 100 20.64 8.89 -15.20
C MET A 100 21.06 7.44 -15.47
N TRP A 101 20.39 6.79 -16.42
CA TRP A 101 20.53 5.35 -16.68
C TRP A 101 21.42 5.01 -17.86
N ARG A 102 21.79 5.99 -18.72
CA ARG A 102 22.57 5.75 -19.94
C ARG A 102 23.93 5.09 -19.67
N GLY A 103 24.59 5.45 -18.57
CA GLY A 103 25.87 4.87 -18.19
C GLY A 103 25.80 3.42 -17.71
N VAL A 104 24.61 2.95 -17.28
CA VAL A 104 24.43 1.62 -16.70
C VAL A 104 23.68 0.69 -17.66
N TYR A 105 22.64 1.19 -18.35
CA TYR A 105 21.71 0.39 -19.16
C TYR A 105 21.63 0.91 -20.61
N HIS A 106 22.69 1.22 -21.25
CA HIS A 106 22.78 1.72 -22.64
C HIS A 106 21.44 1.77 -23.42
N GLU A 107 21.03 0.68 -24.04
CA GLU A 107 19.79 0.58 -24.81
C GLU A 107 18.52 0.49 -23.93
N GLY A 108 18.65 0.07 -22.66
CA GLY A 108 17.55 -0.10 -21.70
C GLY A 108 17.20 1.12 -20.88
N ALA A 109 17.99 2.20 -20.95
CA ALA A 109 17.87 3.38 -20.08
C ALA A 109 16.47 4.02 -20.11
N ALA A 110 15.88 4.15 -21.29
CA ALA A 110 14.53 4.70 -21.45
C ALA A 110 13.46 3.84 -20.77
N ARG A 111 13.59 2.51 -20.84
CA ARG A 111 12.69 1.56 -20.19
C ARG A 111 12.76 1.68 -18.67
N VAL A 112 13.97 1.78 -18.12
CA VAL A 112 14.16 1.95 -16.67
C VAL A 112 13.57 3.28 -16.19
N ALA A 113 13.85 4.38 -16.88
CA ALA A 113 13.26 5.69 -16.58
C ALA A 113 11.72 5.65 -16.61
N MET A 114 11.14 4.94 -17.58
CA MET A 114 9.68 4.76 -17.70
C MET A 114 9.10 3.99 -16.52
N ILE A 115 9.79 2.94 -16.03
CA ILE A 115 9.37 2.21 -14.83
C ILE A 115 9.27 3.17 -13.64
N PHE A 116 10.27 4.04 -13.40
CA PHE A 116 10.22 5.01 -12.30
C PHE A 116 9.10 6.05 -12.45
N ARG A 117 8.77 6.46 -13.68
CA ARG A 117 7.59 7.31 -13.93
C ARG A 117 6.30 6.61 -13.53
N PHE A 118 6.12 5.33 -13.87
CA PHE A 118 4.97 4.54 -13.43
C PHE A 118 4.93 4.32 -11.92
N GLU A 119 6.08 4.18 -11.26
CA GLU A 119 6.14 4.13 -9.80
C GLU A 119 5.55 5.40 -9.16
N LEU A 120 5.92 6.59 -9.65
CA LEU A 120 5.36 7.87 -9.16
C LEU A 120 3.86 8.00 -9.43
N VAL A 121 3.40 7.61 -10.62
CA VAL A 121 1.96 7.57 -10.93
C VAL A 121 1.22 6.64 -9.98
N SER A 122 1.81 5.48 -9.68
CA SER A 122 1.24 4.51 -8.75
C SER A 122 1.16 5.05 -7.32
N VAL A 123 2.18 5.79 -6.87
CA VAL A 123 2.14 6.48 -5.57
C VAL A 123 1.01 7.51 -5.53
N ALA A 124 0.85 8.31 -6.59
CA ALA A 124 -0.24 9.29 -6.68
C ALA A 124 -1.62 8.61 -6.63
N ILE A 125 -1.81 7.51 -7.37
CA ILE A 125 -3.05 6.70 -7.32
C ILE A 125 -3.30 6.21 -5.89
N GLY A 126 -2.29 5.69 -5.20
CA GLY A 126 -2.43 5.20 -3.83
C GLY A 126 -2.79 6.30 -2.83
N LEU A 127 -2.18 7.49 -2.97
CA LEU A 127 -2.52 8.65 -2.14
C LEU A 127 -3.96 9.09 -2.37
N VAL A 128 -4.38 9.24 -3.64
CA VAL A 128 -5.77 9.61 -3.99
C VAL A 128 -6.76 8.59 -3.44
N THR A 129 -6.48 7.29 -3.61
CA THR A 129 -7.32 6.21 -3.10
C THR A 129 -7.40 6.27 -1.57
N THR A 130 -6.27 6.48 -0.88
CA THR A 130 -6.25 6.58 0.58
C THR A 130 -7.08 7.76 1.06
N ILE A 131 -6.88 8.95 0.49
CA ILE A 131 -7.63 10.16 0.83
C ILE A 131 -9.13 9.95 0.56
N TYR A 132 -9.48 9.40 -0.59
CA TYR A 132 -10.87 9.06 -0.92
C TYR A 132 -11.50 8.15 0.13
N CYS A 133 -10.82 7.07 0.52
CA CYS A 133 -11.30 6.14 1.54
C CYS A 133 -11.45 6.82 2.90
N LEU A 134 -10.52 7.71 3.29
CA LEU A 134 -10.61 8.50 4.53
C LEU A 134 -11.83 9.42 4.52
N LEU A 135 -12.05 10.16 3.43
CA LEU A 135 -13.21 11.06 3.28
C LEU A 135 -14.54 10.29 3.33
N ARG A 136 -14.57 9.08 2.78
CA ARG A 136 -15.71 8.16 2.82
C ARG A 136 -15.82 7.38 4.13
N ARG A 137 -14.92 7.60 5.09
CA ARG A 137 -14.83 6.87 6.38
C ARG A 137 -14.67 5.35 6.23
N ARG A 138 -14.06 4.92 5.13
CA ARG A 138 -13.71 3.51 4.87
C ARG A 138 -12.34 3.21 5.47
N TRP A 139 -12.27 3.17 6.80
CA TRP A 139 -11.01 3.09 7.54
C TRP A 139 -10.18 1.86 7.21
N ALA A 140 -10.83 0.71 7.02
CA ALA A 140 -10.15 -0.53 6.66
C ALA A 140 -9.45 -0.42 5.30
N SER A 141 -10.16 0.09 4.28
CA SER A 141 -9.62 0.32 2.94
C SER A 141 -8.53 1.38 2.93
N ALA A 142 -8.71 2.46 3.70
CA ALA A 142 -7.70 3.50 3.86
C ALA A 142 -6.42 2.95 4.52
N ALA A 143 -6.56 2.13 5.56
CA ALA A 143 -5.42 1.48 6.22
C ALA A 143 -4.71 0.50 5.27
N TRP A 144 -5.47 -0.29 4.49
CA TRP A 144 -4.91 -1.24 3.52
C TRP A 144 -3.98 -0.58 2.52
N VAL A 145 -4.42 0.52 1.89
CA VAL A 145 -3.61 1.24 0.90
C VAL A 145 -2.59 2.15 1.57
N GLY A 146 -3.01 2.91 2.60
CA GLY A 146 -2.17 3.92 3.25
C GLY A 146 -0.93 3.35 3.93
N ILE A 147 -1.05 2.22 4.65
CA ILE A 147 0.10 1.57 5.28
C ILE A 147 1.10 1.12 4.21
N GLN A 148 0.65 0.60 3.07
CA GLN A 148 1.53 0.21 1.98
C GLN A 148 2.23 1.43 1.36
N ILE A 149 1.52 2.55 1.14
CA ILE A 149 2.13 3.79 0.66
C ILE A 149 3.20 4.30 1.62
N ILE A 150 2.92 4.32 2.93
CA ILE A 150 3.91 4.70 3.95
C ILE A 150 5.14 3.79 3.84
N ALA A 151 4.92 2.47 3.74
CA ALA A 151 5.99 1.50 3.62
C ALA A 151 6.89 1.71 2.40
N PHE A 152 6.31 2.07 1.26
CA PHE A 152 7.08 2.40 0.06
C PHE A 152 7.76 3.77 0.15
N SER A 153 7.21 4.68 0.95
CA SER A 153 7.72 6.04 1.11
C SER A 153 8.90 6.16 2.09
N ILE A 154 9.26 5.10 2.80
CA ILE A 154 10.42 5.09 3.71
C ILE A 154 11.63 4.36 3.12
N GLY A 155 11.57 3.95 1.85
CA GLY A 155 12.70 3.35 1.13
C GLY A 155 13.54 4.41 0.42
N HIS A 156 14.74 4.04 -0.04
CA HIS A 156 15.62 4.97 -0.74
C HIS A 156 14.96 5.62 -1.97
N TRP A 157 14.17 4.86 -2.71
CA TRP A 157 13.34 5.28 -3.84
C TRP A 157 12.06 4.45 -3.94
N TYR A 158 11.07 4.95 -4.66
CA TYR A 158 9.87 4.18 -4.95
C TYR A 158 10.21 3.04 -5.91
N MET A 159 9.96 1.80 -5.46
CA MET A 159 10.19 0.62 -6.28
C MET A 159 9.13 -0.45 -6.00
N SER A 160 8.51 -0.96 -7.05
CA SER A 160 7.46 -1.98 -7.02
C SER A 160 6.10 -1.53 -6.48
N VAL A 161 5.84 -0.23 -6.41
CA VAL A 161 4.52 0.34 -6.10
C VAL A 161 3.54 0.00 -7.22
N ASN A 162 3.99 0.06 -8.47
CA ASN A 162 3.21 -0.32 -9.66
C ASN A 162 2.64 -1.75 -9.59
N ARG A 163 3.34 -2.69 -8.92
CA ARG A 163 2.81 -4.04 -8.67
C ARG A 163 1.83 -4.06 -7.50
N ALA A 164 2.03 -3.21 -6.50
CA ALA A 164 1.13 -3.13 -5.35
C ALA A 164 -0.24 -2.56 -5.73
N VAL A 165 -0.30 -1.66 -6.71
CA VAL A 165 -1.57 -1.10 -7.23
C VAL A 165 -2.55 -2.19 -7.64
N LEU A 166 -2.07 -3.30 -8.20
CA LEU A 166 -2.90 -4.44 -8.60
C LEU A 166 -3.62 -5.10 -7.41
N LEU A 167 -3.10 -4.94 -6.19
CA LEU A 167 -3.68 -5.47 -4.96
C LEU A 167 -4.57 -4.44 -4.25
N TRP A 168 -4.66 -3.22 -4.75
CA TRP A 168 -5.45 -2.16 -4.15
C TRP A 168 -6.89 -2.18 -4.67
N PHE A 169 -7.64 -3.23 -4.29
CA PHE A 169 -9.07 -3.34 -4.61
C PHE A 169 -9.89 -2.08 -4.27
N PRO A 170 -9.56 -1.25 -3.22
CA PRO A 170 -10.27 -0.01 -2.97
C PRO A 170 -10.16 1.00 -4.14
N THR A 171 -9.07 0.96 -4.92
CA THR A 171 -8.93 1.78 -6.12
C THR A 171 -9.97 1.39 -7.19
N ALA A 172 -10.17 0.09 -7.41
CA ALA A 172 -11.17 -0.39 -8.35
C ALA A 172 -12.59 0.00 -7.91
N ILE A 173 -12.88 -0.10 -6.61
CA ILE A 173 -14.17 0.34 -6.04
C ILE A 173 -14.36 1.84 -6.26
N MET A 174 -13.35 2.66 -5.97
CA MET A 174 -13.39 4.11 -6.20
C MET A 174 -13.70 4.46 -7.65
N LEU A 175 -13.04 3.81 -8.60
CA LEU A 175 -13.25 4.02 -10.03
C LEU A 175 -14.66 3.58 -10.46
N ALA A 176 -15.14 2.44 -9.97
CA ALA A 176 -16.49 1.97 -10.26
C ALA A 176 -17.56 2.94 -9.72
N GLU A 177 -17.37 3.48 -8.51
CA GLU A 177 -18.29 4.47 -7.95
C GLU A 177 -18.26 5.79 -8.73
N ALA A 178 -17.09 6.24 -9.18
CA ALA A 178 -16.96 7.43 -10.02
C ALA A 178 -17.66 7.25 -11.38
N ALA A 179 -17.58 6.05 -11.96
CA ALA A 179 -18.25 5.72 -13.21
C ALA A 179 -19.78 5.56 -13.07
N ALA A 180 -20.25 5.13 -11.89
CA ALA A 180 -21.66 4.91 -11.60
C ALA A 180 -22.43 6.20 -11.24
N VAL A 181 -21.79 7.36 -11.11
CA VAL A 181 -22.48 8.63 -10.89
C VAL A 181 -23.34 8.91 -12.11
N PRO A 182 -24.69 8.88 -11.98
CA PRO A 182 -25.57 9.14 -13.12
C PRO A 182 -25.28 10.56 -13.61
N SER A 183 -24.95 10.70 -14.87
CA SER A 183 -24.98 12.00 -15.54
C SER A 183 -26.38 12.53 -15.35
N LYS A 184 -26.54 13.68 -14.66
CA LYS A 184 -27.86 14.34 -14.55
C LYS A 184 -28.43 14.38 -15.97
N PRO A 185 -29.63 13.84 -16.22
CA PRO A 185 -30.27 14.06 -17.51
C PRO A 185 -30.41 15.58 -17.63
N ASN A 186 -29.73 16.15 -18.62
CA ASN A 186 -29.90 17.54 -18.98
C ASN A 186 -31.40 17.74 -19.17
N GLY A 187 -32.03 18.48 -18.26
CA GLY A 187 -33.41 18.86 -18.37
C GLY A 187 -33.60 19.74 -19.60
N LEU A 188 -33.94 19.12 -20.68
CA LEU A 188 -34.47 19.62 -21.94
C LEU A 188 -35.40 18.49 -22.41
N VAL A 189 -36.65 18.59 -22.21
CA VAL A 189 -37.64 19.19 -23.11
C VAL A 189 -38.95 19.32 -22.30
N LYS A 190 -39.32 20.53 -21.89
CA LYS A 190 -40.71 20.89 -21.79
C LYS A 190 -41.04 21.55 -23.14
N LEU A 191 -41.70 20.82 -24.01
CA LEU A 191 -42.58 21.34 -25.02
C LEU A 191 -44.01 21.23 -24.54
#